data_3445ddb6bf3c0655f89fc9855386ad57
#
_entry.id   3445ddb6bf3c0655f89fc9855386ad57
#
_cell.length_a   1.000
_cell.length_b   1.000
_cell.length_c   1.000
_cell.angle_alpha   90.00
_cell.angle_beta   90.00
_cell.angle_gamma   90.00
#
_symmetry.space_group_name_H-M   'P 1'
#
loop_
_entity.id
_entity.type
_entity.pdbx_description
1 polymer ?
#
loop_
_entity_poly.entity_id
_entity_poly.type
_entity_poly.pdbx_seq_one_letter_code
_entity_poly.pdbx_strand_id
1 'polypeptide(L)'
;YLLDLTALVAGTQFRGQFESRMKGLIEEIRKAGNIILVIDEVHNIVGAGDAEGSMNAANILKPALSRGEIQVIGATTFNEYRKHIEKDTALERRFQPVTVNEPNIEDTLKILRGIAHYYEQFHGVSIPDGVLRQAVSLSERYITDRYLPDKAIDLIDEACSDMNLHDADINRRMELEKQLATIAAELETLSSEAPEEEQTPEQMDQRYARIAQLRSEQIRFQQELETIKAKGTPTLTMDNIARVIEMWTKIPASKIKEEEFQRLSQLETRLKKHIVGQDEAVAAVAAAIRRNRVGISPKHKPVSFIFVGSTGVGKTELVKQLADDLFNAPESLIRLDMSEFMEKHSVSRIVGSPPGYVGYDEAGQLTEKIRRKPYSVVLFDEIEKAHPDVLNVLLQILDDGQITDAHGRKVNFENTVIVMTSNAGSDKAAGSVGFDKSAGDQGKERVMKALRDFLRPEFIN
;
A
#
# COMPACT_ATOMS: atom_id res chain seq x y z
N TYR A 1 -24.64 -10.80 -15.62
CA TYR A 1 -25.32 -10.00 -14.61
C TYR A 1 -24.57 -10.06 -13.29
N LEU A 2 -24.33 -8.88 -12.68
CA LEU A 2 -23.76 -8.79 -11.34
C LEU A 2 -24.88 -8.96 -10.31
N LEU A 3 -24.68 -9.90 -9.37
CA LEU A 3 -25.62 -10.14 -8.27
C LEU A 3 -25.16 -9.40 -7.03
N ASP A 4 -25.96 -8.44 -6.58
CA ASP A 4 -25.79 -7.82 -5.27
C ASP A 4 -26.59 -8.61 -4.21
N LEU A 5 -25.84 -9.35 -3.38
CA LEU A 5 -26.45 -10.13 -2.29
C LEU A 5 -27.11 -9.24 -1.23
N THR A 6 -26.57 -8.03 -1.02
CA THR A 6 -27.09 -7.08 -0.05
C THR A 6 -28.47 -6.57 -0.48
N ALA A 7 -28.62 -6.26 -1.77
CA ALA A 7 -29.89 -5.85 -2.35
C ALA A 7 -30.95 -6.96 -2.28
N LEU A 8 -30.55 -8.23 -2.39
CA LEU A 8 -31.48 -9.36 -2.25
C LEU A 8 -32.00 -9.52 -0.81
N VAL A 9 -31.18 -9.21 0.17
CA VAL A 9 -31.55 -9.25 1.61
C VAL A 9 -32.37 -8.02 2.00
N ALA A 10 -32.15 -6.88 1.36
CA ALA A 10 -32.83 -5.64 1.68
C ALA A 10 -34.36 -5.77 1.59
N GLY A 11 -35.06 -5.35 2.66
CA GLY A 11 -36.51 -5.41 2.76
C GLY A 11 -37.10 -6.82 3.02
N THR A 12 -36.25 -7.83 3.32
CA THR A 12 -36.73 -9.14 3.77
C THR A 12 -36.73 -9.17 5.30
N GLN A 13 -37.93 -9.23 5.90
CA GLN A 13 -38.06 -9.36 7.37
C GLN A 13 -37.97 -10.81 7.83
N PHE A 14 -38.22 -11.78 6.95
CA PHE A 14 -38.25 -13.19 7.25
C PHE A 14 -37.39 -14.01 6.28
N ARG A 15 -36.72 -15.04 6.81
CA ARG A 15 -35.91 -15.98 6.07
C ARG A 15 -36.60 -16.53 4.82
N GLY A 16 -37.88 -16.87 4.88
CA GLY A 16 -38.64 -17.42 3.77
C GLY A 16 -38.79 -16.47 2.57
N GLN A 17 -38.77 -15.15 2.79
CA GLN A 17 -38.84 -14.16 1.70
C GLN A 17 -37.57 -14.12 0.89
N PHE A 18 -36.42 -14.15 1.55
CA PHE A 18 -35.11 -14.24 0.88
C PHE A 18 -34.97 -15.54 0.08
N GLU A 19 -35.32 -16.69 0.70
CA GLU A 19 -35.30 -17.98 0.03
C GLU A 19 -36.18 -17.98 -1.22
N SER A 20 -37.38 -17.40 -1.13
CA SER A 20 -38.31 -17.30 -2.26
C SER A 20 -37.76 -16.42 -3.39
N ARG A 21 -37.18 -15.25 -3.06
CA ARG A 21 -36.53 -14.37 -4.05
C ARG A 21 -35.37 -15.06 -4.76
N MET A 22 -34.51 -15.73 -4.00
CA MET A 22 -33.34 -16.43 -4.55
C MET A 22 -33.77 -17.59 -5.45
N LYS A 23 -34.77 -18.37 -5.04
CA LYS A 23 -35.34 -19.45 -5.88
C LYS A 23 -35.98 -18.90 -7.16
N GLY A 24 -36.74 -17.80 -7.06
CA GLY A 24 -37.29 -17.12 -8.23
C GLY A 24 -36.21 -16.67 -9.22
N LEU A 25 -35.15 -16.04 -8.71
CA LEU A 25 -34.00 -15.63 -9.52
C LEU A 25 -33.35 -16.82 -10.26
N ILE A 26 -33.10 -17.93 -9.54
CA ILE A 26 -32.53 -19.15 -10.14
C ILE A 26 -33.44 -19.71 -11.24
N GLU A 27 -34.76 -19.72 -11.02
CA GLU A 27 -35.70 -20.17 -12.03
C GLU A 27 -35.74 -19.28 -13.28
N GLU A 28 -35.64 -17.97 -13.12
CA GLU A 28 -35.55 -17.02 -14.22
C GLU A 28 -34.26 -17.22 -15.04
N ILE A 29 -33.11 -17.36 -14.35
CA ILE A 29 -31.81 -17.65 -15.00
C ILE A 29 -31.88 -18.95 -15.79
N ARG A 30 -32.45 -20.00 -15.16
CA ARG A 30 -32.61 -21.31 -15.82
C ARG A 30 -33.48 -21.23 -17.06
N LYS A 31 -34.61 -20.48 -17.03
CA LYS A 31 -35.49 -20.27 -18.16
C LYS A 31 -34.83 -19.49 -19.30
N ALA A 32 -34.04 -18.48 -18.95
CA ALA A 32 -33.34 -17.65 -19.91
C ALA A 32 -32.21 -18.41 -20.64
N GLY A 33 -31.46 -19.26 -19.89
CA GLY A 33 -30.44 -20.20 -20.45
C GLY A 33 -29.16 -19.56 -20.98
N ASN A 34 -29.07 -18.23 -21.06
CA ASN A 34 -27.94 -17.45 -21.60
C ASN A 34 -27.37 -16.45 -20.59
N ILE A 35 -27.58 -16.68 -19.30
CA ILE A 35 -27.16 -15.79 -18.23
C ILE A 35 -25.98 -16.38 -17.48
N ILE A 36 -24.90 -15.60 -17.33
CA ILE A 36 -23.81 -15.84 -16.41
C ILE A 36 -23.99 -14.89 -15.22
N LEU A 37 -24.04 -15.45 -14.03
CA LEU A 37 -24.16 -14.69 -12.80
C LEU A 37 -22.76 -14.39 -12.24
N VAL A 38 -22.47 -13.13 -12.01
CA VAL A 38 -21.23 -12.68 -11.35
C VAL A 38 -21.56 -12.33 -9.91
N ILE A 39 -20.83 -12.92 -8.97
CA ILE A 39 -21.00 -12.67 -7.54
C ILE A 39 -19.66 -12.18 -7.00
N ASP A 40 -19.63 -10.91 -6.59
CA ASP A 40 -18.49 -10.38 -5.89
C ASP A 40 -18.53 -10.81 -4.42
N GLU A 41 -17.35 -10.98 -3.81
CA GLU A 41 -17.22 -11.50 -2.44
C GLU A 41 -18.05 -12.79 -2.24
N VAL A 42 -17.90 -13.75 -3.14
CA VAL A 42 -18.68 -14.99 -3.15
C VAL A 42 -18.60 -15.77 -1.82
N HIS A 43 -17.59 -15.53 -1.01
CA HIS A 43 -17.46 -16.10 0.33
C HIS A 43 -18.61 -15.69 1.28
N ASN A 44 -19.23 -14.52 1.04
CA ASN A 44 -20.40 -14.07 1.81
C ASN A 44 -21.62 -14.99 1.66
N ILE A 45 -21.66 -15.82 0.61
CA ILE A 45 -22.69 -16.84 0.46
C ILE A 45 -22.60 -17.88 1.59
N VAL A 46 -21.40 -18.17 2.06
CA VAL A 46 -21.11 -19.22 3.07
C VAL A 46 -21.02 -18.62 4.48
N GLY A 47 -20.44 -17.44 4.59
CA GLY A 47 -20.04 -16.82 5.86
C GLY A 47 -21.18 -16.23 6.70
N ALA A 48 -22.39 -16.16 6.19
CA ALA A 48 -23.53 -15.62 6.92
C ALA A 48 -24.11 -16.58 7.98
N GLY A 49 -23.39 -17.66 8.36
CA GLY A 49 -23.92 -18.83 9.06
C GLY A 49 -23.63 -18.99 10.55
N ASP A 50 -22.83 -18.15 11.18
CA ASP A 50 -22.42 -18.35 12.59
C ASP A 50 -23.32 -17.66 13.63
N ALA A 51 -24.25 -16.83 13.23
CA ALA A 51 -25.30 -16.32 14.13
C ALA A 51 -26.59 -17.15 13.97
N GLU A 52 -27.20 -17.56 15.08
CA GLU A 52 -28.51 -18.22 15.09
C GLU A 52 -29.53 -17.36 14.31
N GLY A 53 -29.89 -17.82 13.09
CA GLY A 53 -30.83 -17.11 12.20
C GLY A 53 -30.24 -16.58 10.90
N SER A 54 -28.95 -16.73 10.61
CA SER A 54 -28.36 -16.20 9.39
C SER A 54 -28.79 -16.99 8.14
N MET A 55 -29.05 -16.22 7.08
CA MET A 55 -29.52 -16.72 5.79
C MET A 55 -28.34 -17.37 5.02
N ASN A 56 -28.31 -18.68 4.92
CA ASN A 56 -27.28 -19.39 4.18
C ASN A 56 -27.67 -19.53 2.69
N ALA A 57 -27.30 -18.53 1.88
CA ALA A 57 -27.54 -18.51 0.45
C ALA A 57 -26.88 -19.71 -0.27
N ALA A 58 -25.78 -20.25 0.29
CA ALA A 58 -25.11 -21.40 -0.26
C ALA A 58 -26.02 -22.62 -0.37
N ASN A 59 -26.89 -22.88 0.59
CA ASN A 59 -27.78 -24.03 0.57
C ASN A 59 -28.81 -23.97 -0.56
N ILE A 60 -29.13 -22.78 -1.04
CA ILE A 60 -30.07 -22.57 -2.16
C ILE A 60 -29.32 -22.69 -3.50
N LEU A 61 -28.11 -22.16 -3.59
CA LEU A 61 -27.29 -22.19 -4.81
C LEU A 61 -26.66 -23.56 -5.08
N LYS A 62 -26.24 -24.28 -4.04
CA LYS A 62 -25.57 -25.60 -4.17
C LYS A 62 -26.33 -26.59 -5.06
N PRO A 63 -27.64 -26.79 -4.94
CA PRO A 63 -28.38 -27.72 -5.82
C PRO A 63 -28.37 -27.28 -7.29
N ALA A 64 -28.53 -25.99 -7.56
CA ALA A 64 -28.55 -25.44 -8.92
C ALA A 64 -27.17 -25.51 -9.57
N LEU A 65 -26.11 -25.20 -8.84
CA LEU A 65 -24.71 -25.36 -9.28
C LEU A 65 -24.38 -26.85 -9.53
N SER A 66 -24.87 -27.76 -8.67
CA SER A 66 -24.64 -29.20 -8.79
C SER A 66 -25.23 -29.79 -10.06
N ARG A 67 -26.37 -29.29 -10.48
CA ARG A 67 -27.06 -29.75 -11.68
C ARG A 67 -26.65 -29.01 -12.93
N GLY A 68 -25.75 -28.02 -12.82
CA GLY A 68 -25.33 -27.18 -13.94
C GLY A 68 -26.46 -26.31 -14.51
N GLU A 69 -27.48 -26.01 -13.67
CA GLU A 69 -28.65 -25.21 -14.08
C GLU A 69 -28.31 -23.70 -14.20
N ILE A 70 -27.25 -23.27 -13.55
CA ILE A 70 -26.74 -21.89 -13.57
C ILE A 70 -25.23 -21.87 -13.73
N GLN A 71 -24.72 -20.84 -14.38
CA GLN A 71 -23.30 -20.55 -14.48
C GLN A 71 -22.97 -19.34 -13.59
N VAL A 72 -21.95 -19.50 -12.73
CA VAL A 72 -21.56 -18.48 -11.76
C VAL A 72 -20.06 -18.21 -11.86
N ILE A 73 -19.69 -16.95 -11.91
CA ILE A 73 -18.33 -16.46 -11.70
C ILE A 73 -18.31 -15.81 -10.32
N GLY A 74 -17.56 -16.39 -9.38
CA GLY A 74 -17.39 -15.85 -8.03
C GLY A 74 -16.03 -15.20 -7.87
N ALA A 75 -15.99 -13.94 -7.44
CA ALA A 75 -14.75 -13.26 -7.05
C ALA A 75 -14.57 -13.35 -5.53
N THR A 76 -13.34 -13.58 -5.08
CA THR A 76 -12.99 -13.60 -3.65
C THR A 76 -11.47 -13.47 -3.47
N THR A 77 -11.02 -13.25 -2.23
CA THR A 77 -9.61 -13.27 -1.88
C THR A 77 -9.13 -14.70 -1.57
N PHE A 78 -7.81 -14.95 -1.66
CA PHE A 78 -7.23 -16.25 -1.30
C PHE A 78 -7.53 -16.67 0.14
N ASN A 79 -7.50 -15.73 1.06
CA ASN A 79 -7.74 -16.00 2.47
C ASN A 79 -9.19 -16.41 2.72
N GLU A 80 -10.14 -15.69 2.13
CA GLU A 80 -11.57 -15.98 2.28
C GLU A 80 -11.96 -17.26 1.51
N TYR A 81 -11.32 -17.52 0.35
CA TYR A 81 -11.49 -18.79 -0.36
C TYR A 81 -11.12 -19.98 0.52
N ARG A 82 -9.93 -19.98 1.13
CA ARG A 82 -9.47 -21.04 2.04
C ARG A 82 -10.36 -21.17 3.27
N LYS A 83 -10.79 -20.07 3.83
CA LYS A 83 -11.58 -20.03 5.06
C LYS A 83 -13.01 -20.53 4.87
N HIS A 84 -13.64 -20.19 3.74
CA HIS A 84 -15.07 -20.40 3.52
C HIS A 84 -15.39 -21.38 2.40
N ILE A 85 -14.73 -21.32 1.24
CA ILE A 85 -15.07 -22.14 0.08
C ILE A 85 -14.39 -23.50 0.13
N GLU A 86 -13.07 -23.55 0.36
CA GLU A 86 -12.27 -24.78 0.42
C GLU A 86 -12.71 -25.72 1.55
N LYS A 87 -13.20 -25.16 2.67
CA LYS A 87 -13.74 -25.98 3.77
C LYS A 87 -15.10 -26.61 3.47
N ASP A 88 -15.85 -26.03 2.53
CA ASP A 88 -17.14 -26.57 2.09
C ASP A 88 -16.96 -27.46 0.87
N THR A 89 -16.78 -28.75 1.10
CA THR A 89 -16.54 -29.76 0.04
C THR A 89 -17.59 -29.78 -1.06
N ALA A 90 -18.80 -29.26 -0.78
CA ALA A 90 -19.85 -29.17 -1.77
C ALA A 90 -19.68 -27.99 -2.72
N LEU A 91 -19.12 -26.87 -2.26
CA LEU A 91 -18.78 -25.72 -3.10
C LEU A 91 -17.44 -25.90 -3.81
N GLU A 92 -16.43 -26.39 -3.11
CA GLU A 92 -15.10 -26.65 -3.65
C GLU A 92 -15.15 -27.47 -4.96
N ARG A 93 -15.97 -28.51 -4.99
CA ARG A 93 -16.12 -29.37 -6.19
C ARG A 93 -16.88 -28.72 -7.34
N ARG A 94 -17.45 -27.53 -7.16
CA ARG A 94 -18.30 -26.86 -8.15
C ARG A 94 -17.73 -25.56 -8.65
N PHE A 95 -16.76 -25.02 -7.95
CA PHE A 95 -16.01 -23.85 -8.40
C PHE A 95 -14.62 -24.29 -8.84
N GLN A 96 -14.30 -24.00 -10.11
CA GLN A 96 -12.95 -24.15 -10.62
C GLN A 96 -12.14 -22.90 -10.21
N PRO A 97 -11.13 -23.01 -9.34
CA PRO A 97 -10.34 -21.84 -8.98
C PRO A 97 -9.51 -21.32 -10.15
N VAL A 98 -9.59 -20.03 -10.36
CA VAL A 98 -8.78 -19.30 -11.34
C VAL A 98 -7.97 -18.24 -10.57
N THR A 99 -6.67 -18.44 -10.53
CA THR A 99 -5.77 -17.52 -9.84
C THR A 99 -5.53 -16.28 -10.68
N VAL A 100 -5.87 -15.11 -10.14
CA VAL A 100 -5.54 -13.81 -10.72
C VAL A 100 -4.39 -13.23 -9.91
N ASN A 101 -3.21 -13.17 -10.52
CA ASN A 101 -2.01 -12.63 -9.88
C ASN A 101 -1.95 -11.11 -10.04
N GLU A 102 -1.21 -10.46 -9.11
CA GLU A 102 -0.87 -9.04 -9.23
C GLU A 102 -0.11 -8.78 -10.54
N PRO A 103 -0.52 -7.79 -11.35
CA PRO A 103 0.18 -7.45 -12.57
C PRO A 103 1.56 -6.85 -12.27
N ASN A 104 2.50 -7.05 -13.17
CA ASN A 104 3.82 -6.41 -13.10
C ASN A 104 3.75 -4.92 -13.46
N ILE A 105 4.85 -4.19 -13.30
CA ILE A 105 4.95 -2.75 -13.57
C ILE A 105 4.57 -2.42 -15.02
N GLU A 106 5.02 -3.22 -16.00
CA GLU A 106 4.75 -2.95 -17.41
C GLU A 106 3.28 -3.16 -17.77
N ASP A 107 2.66 -4.21 -17.25
CA ASP A 107 1.24 -4.48 -17.48
C ASP A 107 0.35 -3.47 -16.74
N THR A 108 0.74 -3.06 -15.53
CA THR A 108 0.08 -1.96 -14.81
C THR A 108 0.13 -0.66 -15.60
N LEU A 109 1.27 -0.34 -16.21
CA LEU A 109 1.40 0.85 -17.04
C LEU A 109 0.46 0.80 -18.27
N LYS A 110 0.29 -0.38 -18.90
CA LYS A 110 -0.68 -0.55 -20.00
C LYS A 110 -2.11 -0.32 -19.51
N ILE A 111 -2.46 -0.84 -18.33
CA ILE A 111 -3.77 -0.64 -17.72
C ILE A 111 -4.00 0.86 -17.48
N LEU A 112 -3.06 1.55 -16.83
CA LEU A 112 -3.16 2.98 -16.54
C LEU A 112 -3.32 3.83 -17.80
N ARG A 113 -2.57 3.54 -18.85
CA ARG A 113 -2.73 4.20 -20.17
C ARG A 113 -4.14 4.03 -20.74
N GLY A 114 -4.72 2.84 -20.55
CA GLY A 114 -6.08 2.55 -21.02
C GLY A 114 -7.15 3.35 -20.28
N ILE A 115 -6.93 3.65 -19.00
CA ILE A 115 -7.93 4.33 -18.16
C ILE A 115 -7.64 5.80 -17.91
N ALA A 116 -6.43 6.28 -18.20
CA ALA A 116 -6.00 7.65 -17.91
C ALA A 116 -6.97 8.72 -18.44
N HIS A 117 -7.51 8.53 -19.64
CA HIS A 117 -8.44 9.48 -20.27
C HIS A 117 -9.73 9.68 -19.45
N TYR A 118 -10.20 8.67 -18.71
CA TYR A 118 -11.37 8.82 -17.84
C TYR A 118 -11.06 9.74 -16.65
N TYR A 119 -9.86 9.59 -16.07
CA TYR A 119 -9.39 10.45 -14.98
C TYR A 119 -9.11 11.87 -15.47
N GLU A 120 -8.51 12.02 -16.67
CA GLU A 120 -8.31 13.33 -17.30
C GLU A 120 -9.63 14.06 -17.51
N GLN A 121 -10.66 13.37 -18.00
CA GLN A 121 -11.98 13.97 -18.20
C GLN A 121 -12.67 14.28 -16.86
N PHE A 122 -12.62 13.38 -15.92
CA PHE A 122 -13.27 13.55 -14.61
C PHE A 122 -12.68 14.70 -13.80
N HIS A 123 -11.34 14.76 -13.73
CA HIS A 123 -10.63 15.79 -12.96
C HIS A 123 -10.31 17.06 -13.77
N GLY A 124 -10.48 17.03 -15.06
CA GLY A 124 -10.17 18.18 -15.94
C GLY A 124 -8.69 18.52 -16.03
N VAL A 125 -7.81 17.52 -15.90
CA VAL A 125 -6.34 17.63 -15.92
C VAL A 125 -5.76 16.81 -17.06
N SER A 126 -4.51 17.07 -17.44
CA SER A 126 -3.76 16.22 -18.38
C SER A 126 -2.75 15.36 -17.61
N ILE A 127 -2.67 14.08 -17.94
CA ILE A 127 -1.79 13.10 -17.27
C ILE A 127 -0.73 12.60 -18.26
N PRO A 128 0.50 13.17 -18.26
CA PRO A 128 1.56 12.75 -19.17
C PRO A 128 2.01 11.29 -18.92
N ASP A 129 2.40 10.57 -19.98
CA ASP A 129 2.90 9.18 -19.89
C ASP A 129 4.09 9.05 -18.92
N GLY A 130 4.96 10.05 -18.87
CA GLY A 130 6.07 10.06 -17.91
C GLY A 130 5.61 10.05 -16.45
N VAL A 131 4.51 10.74 -16.13
CA VAL A 131 3.93 10.75 -14.78
C VAL A 131 3.25 9.42 -14.47
N LEU A 132 2.54 8.81 -15.44
CA LEU A 132 1.96 7.47 -15.27
C LEU A 132 3.05 6.44 -14.93
N ARG A 133 4.15 6.43 -15.67
CA ARG A 133 5.28 5.53 -15.43
C ARG A 133 5.90 5.73 -14.05
N GLN A 134 6.07 6.98 -13.64
CA GLN A 134 6.58 7.33 -12.32
C GLN A 134 5.60 6.95 -11.21
N ALA A 135 4.30 7.17 -11.39
CA ALA A 135 3.27 6.77 -10.43
C ALA A 135 3.29 5.26 -10.16
N VAL A 136 3.40 4.42 -11.21
CA VAL A 136 3.54 2.97 -11.05
C VAL A 136 4.81 2.61 -10.28
N SER A 137 5.96 3.15 -10.69
CA SER A 137 7.24 2.84 -10.04
C SER A 137 7.29 3.28 -8.58
N LEU A 138 6.73 4.46 -8.27
CA LEU A 138 6.71 5.00 -6.91
C LEU A 138 5.67 4.32 -6.04
N SER A 139 4.49 3.97 -6.58
CA SER A 139 3.50 3.22 -5.83
C SER A 139 4.03 1.83 -5.45
N GLU A 140 4.73 1.15 -6.36
CA GLU A 140 5.37 -0.14 -6.08
C GLU A 140 6.42 -0.01 -4.97
N ARG A 141 7.18 1.07 -5.00
CA ARG A 141 8.27 1.30 -4.06
C ARG A 141 7.80 1.76 -2.68
N TYR A 142 6.84 2.69 -2.62
CA TYR A 142 6.47 3.40 -1.39
C TYR A 142 5.16 2.93 -0.76
N ILE A 143 4.27 2.27 -1.53
CA ILE A 143 2.97 1.79 -1.04
C ILE A 143 3.02 0.26 -0.96
N THR A 144 3.27 -0.27 0.23
CA THR A 144 3.51 -1.70 0.47
C THR A 144 2.31 -2.45 1.04
N ASP A 145 1.27 -1.74 1.44
CA ASP A 145 0.04 -2.28 2.04
C ASP A 145 -1.09 -2.56 1.03
N ARG A 146 -0.86 -2.22 -0.24
CA ARG A 146 -1.80 -2.40 -1.35
C ARG A 146 -1.11 -3.04 -2.55
N TYR A 147 -1.90 -3.56 -3.49
CA TYR A 147 -1.42 -4.25 -4.69
C TYR A 147 -1.59 -3.41 -5.95
N LEU A 148 -0.80 -3.71 -6.97
CA LEU A 148 -1.01 -3.20 -8.32
C LEU A 148 -2.23 -3.91 -8.96
N PRO A 149 -3.01 -3.25 -9.82
CA PRO A 149 -2.86 -1.87 -10.29
C PRO A 149 -3.44 -0.81 -9.33
N ASP A 150 -4.25 -1.21 -8.35
CA ASP A 150 -5.09 -0.33 -7.53
C ASP A 150 -4.28 0.78 -6.85
N LYS A 151 -3.15 0.43 -6.20
CA LYS A 151 -2.31 1.43 -5.53
C LYS A 151 -1.78 2.53 -6.46
N ALA A 152 -1.56 2.22 -7.73
CA ALA A 152 -1.12 3.19 -8.72
C ALA A 152 -2.29 4.02 -9.29
N ILE A 153 -3.47 3.41 -9.42
CA ILE A 153 -4.72 4.08 -9.79
C ILE A 153 -5.12 5.07 -8.72
N ASP A 154 -5.20 4.62 -7.45
CA ASP A 154 -5.52 5.47 -6.30
C ASP A 154 -4.56 6.65 -6.17
N LEU A 155 -3.26 6.41 -6.42
CA LEU A 155 -2.24 7.45 -6.36
C LEU A 155 -2.47 8.55 -7.40
N ILE A 156 -2.87 8.17 -8.63
CA ILE A 156 -3.18 9.13 -9.70
C ILE A 156 -4.46 9.87 -9.39
N ASP A 157 -5.50 9.16 -8.96
CA ASP A 157 -6.79 9.74 -8.62
C ASP A 157 -6.67 10.79 -7.51
N GLU A 158 -5.99 10.43 -6.42
CA GLU A 158 -5.73 11.34 -5.30
C GLU A 158 -4.85 12.53 -5.70
N ALA A 159 -3.83 12.30 -6.55
CA ALA A 159 -2.98 13.40 -7.03
C ALA A 159 -3.73 14.38 -7.94
N CYS A 160 -4.66 13.89 -8.75
CA CYS A 160 -5.57 14.74 -9.53
C CYS A 160 -6.54 15.49 -8.61
N SER A 161 -7.07 14.84 -7.58
CA SER A 161 -7.95 15.44 -6.58
C SER A 161 -7.24 16.53 -5.76
N ASP A 162 -6.01 16.27 -5.30
CA ASP A 162 -5.18 17.28 -4.60
C ASP A 162 -4.93 18.50 -5.48
N MET A 163 -4.67 18.27 -6.77
CA MET A 163 -4.50 19.36 -7.73
C MET A 163 -5.78 20.17 -7.89
N ASN A 164 -6.95 19.53 -7.99
CA ASN A 164 -8.24 20.22 -8.08
C ASN A 164 -8.53 21.06 -6.84
N LEU A 165 -8.20 20.60 -5.65
CA LEU A 165 -8.39 21.35 -4.40
C LEU A 165 -7.56 22.64 -4.37
N HIS A 166 -6.39 22.64 -5.00
CA HIS A 166 -5.46 23.76 -4.96
C HIS A 166 -5.53 24.68 -6.20
N ASP A 167 -6.19 24.24 -7.28
CA ASP A 167 -6.31 25.01 -8.51
C ASP A 167 -7.72 25.63 -8.65
N ALA A 168 -7.79 26.95 -8.46
CA ALA A 168 -9.04 27.69 -8.56
C ALA A 168 -9.65 27.70 -9.99
N ASP A 169 -8.80 27.64 -11.03
CA ASP A 169 -9.26 27.67 -12.42
C ASP A 169 -9.94 26.35 -12.81
N ILE A 170 -9.48 25.20 -12.29
CA ILE A 170 -10.13 23.90 -12.51
C ILE A 170 -11.52 23.89 -11.89
N ASN A 171 -11.62 24.26 -10.62
CA ASN A 171 -12.90 24.30 -9.90
C ASN A 171 -13.87 25.26 -10.60
N ARG A 172 -13.42 26.42 -10.98
CA ARG A 172 -14.24 27.41 -11.67
C ARG A 172 -14.71 26.93 -13.04
N ARG A 173 -13.84 26.24 -13.80
CA ARG A 173 -14.21 25.65 -15.09
C ARG A 173 -15.32 24.60 -14.94
N MET A 174 -15.17 23.67 -13.98
CA MET A 174 -16.18 22.63 -13.74
C MET A 174 -17.52 23.23 -13.31
N GLU A 175 -17.51 24.27 -12.47
CA GLU A 175 -18.71 24.97 -12.07
C GLU A 175 -19.40 25.67 -13.26
N LEU A 176 -18.63 26.38 -14.11
CA LEU A 176 -19.15 27.02 -15.31
C LEU A 176 -19.75 26.02 -16.31
N GLU A 177 -19.09 24.90 -16.53
CA GLU A 177 -19.62 23.84 -17.42
C GLU A 177 -20.95 23.26 -16.88
N LYS A 178 -21.06 23.07 -15.56
CA LYS A 178 -22.31 22.65 -14.92
C LYS A 178 -23.41 23.72 -15.02
N GLN A 179 -23.08 24.97 -14.79
CA GLN A 179 -24.04 26.07 -14.92
C GLN A 179 -24.52 26.22 -16.37
N LEU A 180 -23.62 26.12 -17.37
CA LEU A 180 -23.98 26.15 -18.78
C LEU A 180 -24.90 24.99 -19.17
N ALA A 181 -24.65 23.79 -18.65
CA ALA A 181 -25.54 22.63 -18.88
C ALA A 181 -26.93 22.85 -18.29
N THR A 182 -27.01 23.42 -17.07
CA THR A 182 -28.30 23.75 -16.44
C THR A 182 -29.05 24.81 -17.22
N ILE A 183 -28.38 25.89 -17.66
CA ILE A 183 -28.97 26.95 -18.50
C ILE A 183 -29.46 26.39 -19.82
N ALA A 184 -28.69 25.49 -20.46
CA ALA A 184 -29.10 24.86 -21.70
C ALA A 184 -30.38 24.02 -21.56
N ALA A 185 -30.47 23.22 -20.48
CA ALA A 185 -31.67 22.44 -20.17
C ALA A 185 -32.88 23.32 -19.87
N GLU A 186 -32.69 24.44 -19.11
CA GLU A 186 -33.78 25.39 -18.83
C GLU A 186 -34.23 26.12 -20.12
N LEU A 187 -33.34 26.50 -20.98
CA LEU A 187 -33.68 27.08 -22.29
C LEU A 187 -34.44 26.09 -23.18
N GLU A 188 -34.08 24.82 -23.18
CA GLU A 188 -34.77 23.78 -23.93
C GLU A 188 -36.20 23.58 -23.40
N THR A 189 -36.36 23.51 -22.07
CA THR A 189 -37.71 23.41 -21.49
C THR A 189 -38.58 24.61 -21.80
N LEU A 190 -38.04 25.83 -21.63
CA LEU A 190 -38.77 27.07 -21.99
C LEU A 190 -39.08 27.19 -23.46
N SER A 191 -38.30 26.60 -24.37
CA SER A 191 -38.54 26.59 -25.80
C SER A 191 -39.55 25.51 -26.23
N SER A 192 -39.71 24.42 -25.46
CA SER A 192 -40.62 23.31 -25.72
C SER A 192 -41.98 23.43 -25.07
N GLU A 193 -42.15 24.38 -24.12
CA GLU A 193 -43.45 24.61 -23.48
C GLU A 193 -44.48 25.21 -24.46
N ALA A 194 -45.72 24.81 -24.28
CA ALA A 194 -46.99 24.97 -24.96
C ALA A 194 -47.14 26.04 -26.08
N PRO A 195 -48.02 25.78 -27.08
CA PRO A 195 -48.30 26.75 -28.18
C PRO A 195 -48.70 28.10 -27.59
N GLU A 196 -48.25 29.16 -28.30
CA GLU A 196 -48.47 30.56 -27.93
C GLU A 196 -49.98 30.92 -27.75
N GLU A 197 -50.89 30.12 -28.30
CA GLU A 197 -52.35 30.31 -28.24
C GLU A 197 -52.96 30.04 -26.85
N GLU A 198 -52.24 29.39 -25.90
CA GLU A 198 -52.78 29.09 -24.56
C GLU A 198 -52.16 29.95 -23.42
N GLN A 199 -51.26 30.90 -23.72
CA GLN A 199 -50.57 31.71 -22.72
C GLN A 199 -51.14 33.16 -22.63
N THR A 200 -51.21 33.69 -21.44
CA THR A 200 -51.56 35.11 -21.25
C THR A 200 -50.41 36.04 -21.68
N PRO A 201 -50.65 37.31 -22.11
CA PRO A 201 -49.60 38.23 -22.48
C PRO A 201 -48.55 38.46 -21.43
N GLU A 202 -48.94 38.47 -20.13
CA GLU A 202 -48.02 38.63 -18.99
C GLU A 202 -47.11 37.43 -18.82
N GLN A 203 -47.62 36.21 -19.07
CA GLN A 203 -46.81 34.94 -19.02
C GLN A 203 -45.79 34.91 -20.16
N MET A 204 -46.17 35.38 -21.33
CA MET A 204 -45.26 35.50 -22.50
C MET A 204 -44.13 36.50 -22.23
N ASP A 205 -44.43 37.67 -21.68
CA ASP A 205 -43.43 38.66 -21.35
C ASP A 205 -42.44 38.12 -20.28
N GLN A 206 -42.91 37.46 -19.26
CA GLN A 206 -42.08 36.84 -18.24
C GLN A 206 -41.16 35.73 -18.83
N ARG A 207 -41.71 34.92 -19.73
CA ARG A 207 -40.96 33.85 -20.43
C ARG A 207 -39.87 34.44 -21.30
N TYR A 208 -40.17 35.45 -22.13
CA TYR A 208 -39.17 36.14 -22.98
C TYR A 208 -38.11 36.84 -22.14
N ALA A 209 -38.49 37.47 -21.07
CA ALA A 209 -37.57 38.12 -20.13
C ALA A 209 -36.60 37.08 -19.52
N ARG A 210 -37.12 35.91 -19.11
CA ARG A 210 -36.31 34.81 -18.57
C ARG A 210 -35.34 34.22 -19.60
N ILE A 211 -35.81 34.00 -20.83
CA ILE A 211 -34.97 33.55 -21.95
C ILE A 211 -33.84 34.55 -22.25
N ALA A 212 -34.15 35.86 -22.26
CA ALA A 212 -33.17 36.90 -22.48
C ALA A 212 -32.11 36.93 -21.36
N GLN A 213 -32.53 36.80 -20.11
CA GLN A 213 -31.62 36.71 -18.97
C GLN A 213 -30.71 35.49 -19.09
N LEU A 214 -31.26 34.30 -19.33
CA LEU A 214 -30.48 33.04 -19.44
C LEU A 214 -29.46 33.10 -20.61
N ARG A 215 -29.84 33.71 -21.74
CA ARG A 215 -28.91 33.89 -22.87
C ARG A 215 -27.78 34.85 -22.51
N SER A 216 -28.07 35.92 -21.77
CA SER A 216 -27.04 36.85 -21.30
C SER A 216 -26.05 36.16 -20.34
N GLU A 217 -26.57 35.39 -19.40
CA GLU A 217 -25.75 34.57 -18.48
C GLU A 217 -24.92 33.53 -19.24
N GLN A 218 -25.50 32.84 -20.20
CA GLN A 218 -24.83 31.89 -21.06
C GLN A 218 -23.63 32.52 -21.79
N ILE A 219 -23.79 33.67 -22.41
CA ILE A 219 -22.72 34.36 -23.12
C ILE A 219 -21.59 34.75 -22.16
N ARG A 220 -21.95 35.30 -20.99
CA ARG A 220 -20.96 35.68 -19.96
C ARG A 220 -20.16 34.47 -19.47
N PHE A 221 -20.83 33.36 -19.17
CA PHE A 221 -20.17 32.11 -18.69
C PHE A 221 -19.34 31.46 -19.79
N GLN A 222 -19.79 31.50 -21.04
CA GLN A 222 -18.99 31.03 -22.16
C GLN A 222 -17.71 31.82 -22.36
N GLN A 223 -17.76 33.14 -22.25
CA GLN A 223 -16.57 34.02 -22.37
C GLN A 223 -15.58 33.75 -21.22
N GLU A 224 -16.09 33.60 -19.99
CA GLU A 224 -15.26 33.25 -18.83
C GLU A 224 -14.60 31.86 -19.00
N LEU A 225 -15.38 30.90 -19.47
CA LEU A 225 -14.89 29.50 -19.75
C LEU A 225 -13.81 29.53 -20.85
N GLU A 226 -13.99 30.28 -21.93
CA GLU A 226 -12.98 30.43 -22.98
C GLU A 226 -11.68 31.06 -22.44
N THR A 227 -11.79 32.04 -21.55
CA THR A 227 -10.65 32.69 -20.92
C THR A 227 -9.85 31.68 -20.07
N ILE A 228 -10.55 30.82 -19.33
CA ILE A 228 -9.91 29.75 -18.53
C ILE A 228 -9.30 28.68 -19.46
N LYS A 229 -10.03 28.26 -20.49
CA LYS A 229 -9.53 27.27 -21.48
C LYS A 229 -8.30 27.78 -22.25
N ALA A 230 -8.20 29.08 -22.50
CA ALA A 230 -7.05 29.70 -23.16
C ALA A 230 -5.75 29.60 -22.32
N LYS A 231 -5.84 29.44 -20.99
CA LYS A 231 -4.69 29.17 -20.11
C LYS A 231 -4.11 27.77 -20.27
N GLY A 232 -4.84 26.86 -20.93
CA GLY A 232 -4.47 25.45 -21.13
C GLY A 232 -5.00 24.53 -20.03
N THR A 233 -4.95 23.24 -20.29
CA THR A 233 -5.33 22.22 -19.31
C THR A 233 -4.19 22.03 -18.31
N PRO A 234 -4.44 22.16 -17.01
CA PRO A 234 -3.44 21.88 -15.99
C PRO A 234 -2.87 20.48 -16.14
N THR A 235 -1.57 20.35 -15.99
CA THR A 235 -0.86 19.08 -16.21
C THR A 235 -0.40 18.52 -14.90
N LEU A 236 -0.73 17.24 -14.62
CA LEU A 236 -0.26 16.53 -13.46
C LEU A 236 1.27 16.42 -13.49
N THR A 237 1.91 16.73 -12.37
CA THR A 237 3.36 16.76 -12.23
C THR A 237 3.85 15.72 -11.23
N MET A 238 5.15 15.47 -11.27
CA MET A 238 5.82 14.63 -10.27
C MET A 238 5.67 15.19 -8.85
N ASP A 239 5.52 16.51 -8.72
CA ASP A 239 5.32 17.19 -7.43
C ASP A 239 4.00 16.81 -6.77
N ASN A 240 2.94 16.68 -7.57
CA ASN A 240 1.65 16.24 -7.07
C ASN A 240 1.70 14.78 -6.59
N ILE A 241 2.30 13.89 -7.38
CA ILE A 241 2.50 12.47 -7.00
C ILE A 241 3.31 12.36 -5.70
N ALA A 242 4.43 13.07 -5.60
CA ALA A 242 5.29 13.03 -4.43
C ALA A 242 4.59 13.56 -3.17
N ARG A 243 3.72 14.58 -3.29
CA ARG A 243 2.95 15.13 -2.17
C ARG A 243 1.94 14.11 -1.64
N VAL A 244 1.26 13.38 -2.51
CA VAL A 244 0.31 12.33 -2.08
C VAL A 244 1.05 11.20 -1.38
N ILE A 245 2.18 10.75 -1.92
CA ILE A 245 3.00 9.73 -1.26
C ILE A 245 3.47 10.22 0.12
N GLU A 246 3.91 11.48 0.25
CA GLU A 246 4.26 12.07 1.55
C GLU A 246 3.08 12.04 2.51
N MET A 247 1.88 12.37 2.04
CA MET A 247 0.66 12.36 2.86
C MET A 247 0.35 10.95 3.39
N TRP A 248 0.49 9.92 2.55
CA TRP A 248 0.20 8.53 2.92
C TRP A 248 1.31 7.87 3.74
N THR A 249 2.57 8.06 3.34
CA THR A 249 3.71 7.34 3.91
C THR A 249 4.50 8.15 4.93
N LYS A 250 4.25 9.47 5.01
CA LYS A 250 5.03 10.44 5.80
C LYS A 250 6.50 10.57 5.36
N ILE A 251 6.84 10.11 4.16
CA ILE A 251 8.17 10.31 3.57
C ILE A 251 8.19 11.66 2.86
N PRO A 252 9.10 12.58 3.21
CA PRO A 252 9.12 13.93 2.63
C PRO A 252 9.19 13.93 1.10
N ALA A 253 8.35 14.77 0.45
CA ALA A 253 8.28 14.88 -1.01
C ALA A 253 9.64 15.23 -1.64
N SER A 254 10.46 16.02 -0.95
CA SER A 254 11.84 16.34 -1.37
C SER A 254 12.70 15.08 -1.56
N LYS A 255 12.50 14.05 -0.72
CA LYS A 255 13.22 12.78 -0.81
C LYS A 255 12.72 11.87 -1.93
N ILE A 256 11.45 11.99 -2.27
CA ILE A 256 10.85 11.23 -3.36
C ILE A 256 11.30 11.79 -4.72
N LYS A 257 11.49 13.11 -4.81
CA LYS A 257 11.89 13.83 -6.03
C LYS A 257 13.40 13.80 -6.30
N GLU A 258 14.21 13.81 -5.23
CA GLU A 258 15.67 13.84 -5.37
C GLU A 258 16.12 12.53 -6.01
N GLU A 259 16.91 12.62 -7.08
CA GLU A 259 17.53 11.43 -7.68
C GLU A 259 18.30 10.71 -6.58
N GLU A 260 17.83 9.53 -6.23
CA GLU A 260 18.34 8.72 -5.12
C GLU A 260 19.86 8.54 -5.23
N PHE A 261 20.34 8.49 -6.45
CA PHE A 261 21.77 8.36 -6.74
C PHE A 261 22.60 9.55 -6.23
N GLN A 262 22.10 10.78 -6.41
CA GLN A 262 22.81 11.98 -5.91
C GLN A 262 22.83 12.01 -4.38
N ARG A 263 21.73 11.67 -3.75
CA ARG A 263 21.65 11.57 -2.30
C ARG A 263 22.59 10.53 -1.72
N LEU A 264 22.59 9.33 -2.29
CA LEU A 264 23.45 8.23 -1.85
C LEU A 264 24.92 8.49 -2.12
N SER A 265 25.26 9.28 -3.15
CA SER A 265 26.65 9.68 -3.41
C SER A 265 27.22 10.57 -2.30
N GLN A 266 26.38 11.41 -1.69
CA GLN A 266 26.78 12.34 -0.64
C GLN A 266 26.58 11.80 0.78
N LEU A 267 26.00 10.61 0.95
CA LEU A 267 25.69 9.99 2.26
C LEU A 267 26.90 9.96 3.17
N GLU A 268 28.04 9.50 2.67
CA GLU A 268 29.30 9.41 3.42
C GLU A 268 29.75 10.78 3.96
N THR A 269 29.70 11.81 3.11
CA THR A 269 30.10 13.18 3.49
C THR A 269 29.17 13.76 4.56
N ARG A 270 27.88 13.48 4.48
CA ARG A 270 26.90 13.94 5.47
C ARG A 270 27.08 13.24 6.82
N LEU A 271 27.26 11.91 6.83
CA LEU A 271 27.50 11.16 8.05
C LEU A 271 28.78 11.58 8.75
N LYS A 272 29.88 11.85 8.00
CA LYS A 272 31.15 12.32 8.56
C LYS A 272 31.07 13.70 9.22
N LYS A 273 30.07 14.52 8.94
CA LYS A 273 29.85 15.79 9.65
C LYS A 273 29.42 15.58 11.10
N HIS A 274 28.74 14.48 11.39
CA HIS A 274 28.18 14.18 12.72
C HIS A 274 28.97 13.11 13.47
N ILE A 275 29.59 12.18 12.74
CA ILE A 275 30.36 11.07 13.31
C ILE A 275 31.85 11.34 13.12
N VAL A 276 32.54 11.55 14.23
CA VAL A 276 33.98 11.86 14.24
C VAL A 276 34.77 10.62 14.65
N GLY A 277 35.88 10.35 13.93
CA GLY A 277 36.83 9.29 14.29
C GLY A 277 36.41 7.87 13.91
N GLN A 278 35.38 7.69 13.05
CA GLN A 278 34.91 6.39 12.54
C GLN A 278 34.81 6.39 10.99
N ASP A 279 35.75 7.04 10.31
CA ASP A 279 35.71 7.26 8.86
C ASP A 279 35.59 5.99 8.06
N GLU A 280 36.30 4.93 8.46
CA GLU A 280 36.31 3.63 7.78
C GLU A 280 34.94 2.94 7.91
N ALA A 281 34.33 2.97 9.10
CA ALA A 281 33.02 2.40 9.32
C ALA A 281 31.92 3.17 8.55
N VAL A 282 31.99 4.50 8.55
CA VAL A 282 31.04 5.36 7.80
C VAL A 282 31.14 5.10 6.29
N ALA A 283 32.37 5.00 5.75
CA ALA A 283 32.59 4.70 4.34
C ALA A 283 32.04 3.30 3.95
N ALA A 284 32.27 2.29 4.78
CA ALA A 284 31.76 0.93 4.57
C ALA A 284 30.23 0.88 4.57
N VAL A 285 29.57 1.55 5.53
CA VAL A 285 28.11 1.66 5.63
C VAL A 285 27.55 2.35 4.38
N ALA A 286 28.07 3.52 4.01
CA ALA A 286 27.65 4.26 2.84
C ALA A 286 27.82 3.46 1.53
N ALA A 287 28.93 2.73 1.38
CA ALA A 287 29.18 1.89 0.23
C ALA A 287 28.20 0.70 0.14
N ALA A 288 27.88 0.05 1.26
CA ALA A 288 26.93 -1.06 1.31
C ALA A 288 25.49 -0.60 0.97
N ILE A 289 25.06 0.53 1.50
CA ILE A 289 23.75 1.11 1.18
C ILE A 289 23.67 1.48 -0.30
N ARG A 290 24.69 2.12 -0.85
CA ARG A 290 24.76 2.43 -2.28
C ARG A 290 24.63 1.18 -3.15
N ARG A 291 25.38 0.11 -2.86
CA ARG A 291 25.30 -1.15 -3.61
C ARG A 291 23.92 -1.79 -3.61
N ASN A 292 23.26 -1.82 -2.46
CA ASN A 292 21.93 -2.39 -2.35
C ASN A 292 20.90 -1.59 -3.14
N ARG A 293 20.93 -0.26 -3.04
CA ARG A 293 19.95 0.63 -3.70
C ARG A 293 20.12 0.74 -5.21
N VAL A 294 21.31 0.51 -5.75
CA VAL A 294 21.57 0.48 -7.21
C VAL A 294 21.06 -0.83 -7.87
N GLY A 295 20.49 -1.76 -7.09
CA GLY A 295 19.87 -2.98 -7.63
C GLY A 295 20.88 -4.05 -8.08
N ILE A 296 22.13 -3.96 -7.65
CA ILE A 296 23.16 -4.98 -7.93
C ILE A 296 22.92 -6.24 -7.08
N SER A 297 22.12 -6.13 -6.03
CA SER A 297 21.75 -7.27 -5.19
C SER A 297 20.58 -8.05 -5.84
N PRO A 298 20.74 -9.35 -6.13
CA PRO A 298 19.79 -10.11 -6.94
C PRO A 298 18.50 -10.56 -6.20
N LYS A 299 18.27 -10.12 -5.00
CA LYS A 299 17.09 -10.49 -4.19
C LYS A 299 16.64 -9.32 -3.32
N HIS A 300 15.35 -9.26 -3.11
CA HIS A 300 14.61 -8.39 -2.20
C HIS A 300 15.02 -8.62 -0.72
N LYS A 301 16.26 -8.32 -0.36
CA LYS A 301 16.80 -8.49 0.99
C LYS A 301 17.11 -7.13 1.62
N PRO A 302 16.83 -6.97 2.93
CA PRO A 302 17.22 -5.77 3.66
C PRO A 302 18.74 -5.60 3.71
N VAL A 303 19.21 -4.36 3.74
CA VAL A 303 20.62 -4.08 4.04
C VAL A 303 20.85 -4.37 5.52
N SER A 304 21.87 -5.17 5.84
CA SER A 304 22.18 -5.53 7.21
C SER A 304 23.62 -5.20 7.61
N PHE A 305 23.79 -4.80 8.86
CA PHE A 305 25.08 -4.48 9.46
C PHE A 305 25.20 -5.08 10.86
N ILE A 306 26.41 -5.50 11.21
CA ILE A 306 26.77 -5.83 12.59
C ILE A 306 27.86 -4.85 13.04
N PHE A 307 27.54 -3.99 14.01
CA PHE A 307 28.49 -3.05 14.60
C PHE A 307 29.05 -3.64 15.88
N VAL A 308 30.34 -3.96 15.86
CA VAL A 308 31.04 -4.57 16.99
C VAL A 308 32.09 -3.61 17.54
N GLY A 309 32.16 -3.49 18.85
CA GLY A 309 33.14 -2.64 19.53
C GLY A 309 32.78 -2.36 20.98
N SER A 310 33.68 -1.74 21.72
CA SER A 310 33.44 -1.38 23.11
C SER A 310 32.30 -0.39 23.29
N THR A 311 31.75 -0.32 24.51
CA THR A 311 30.72 0.65 24.84
C THR A 311 31.26 2.08 24.70
N GLY A 312 30.43 2.99 24.16
CA GLY A 312 30.81 4.42 24.03
C GLY A 312 31.55 4.80 22.75
N VAL A 313 31.85 3.87 21.83
CA VAL A 313 32.59 4.18 20.57
C VAL A 313 31.72 4.78 19.45
N GLY A 314 30.44 5.04 19.72
CA GLY A 314 29.54 5.70 18.76
C GLY A 314 28.65 4.78 17.94
N LYS A 315 28.55 3.46 18.23
CA LYS A 315 27.72 2.50 17.48
C LYS A 315 26.26 2.97 17.33
N THR A 316 25.61 3.24 18.44
CA THR A 316 24.20 3.67 18.46
C THR A 316 24.00 5.06 17.87
N GLU A 317 24.98 5.95 18.01
CA GLU A 317 24.92 7.28 17.41
C GLU A 317 25.00 7.22 15.89
N LEU A 318 25.87 6.37 15.33
CA LEU A 318 25.94 6.14 13.88
C LEU A 318 24.58 5.65 13.34
N VAL A 319 23.88 4.77 14.06
CA VAL A 319 22.55 4.27 13.65
C VAL A 319 21.51 5.38 13.67
N LYS A 320 21.52 6.25 14.69
CA LYS A 320 20.61 7.40 14.77
C LYS A 320 20.82 8.37 13.59
N GLN A 321 22.08 8.75 13.37
CA GLN A 321 22.42 9.65 12.25
C GLN A 321 22.09 9.04 10.90
N LEU A 322 22.26 7.71 10.76
CA LEU A 322 21.86 6.99 9.54
C LEU A 322 20.35 7.01 9.34
N ALA A 323 19.58 6.80 10.40
CA ALA A 323 18.11 6.84 10.32
C ALA A 323 17.60 8.25 9.97
N ASP A 324 18.18 9.27 10.57
CA ASP A 324 17.83 10.65 10.29
C ASP A 324 18.19 11.04 8.85
N ASP A 325 19.37 10.70 8.39
CA ASP A 325 19.82 11.02 7.01
C ASP A 325 18.99 10.28 5.96
N LEU A 326 18.73 8.99 6.14
CA LEU A 326 17.97 8.19 5.17
C LEU A 326 16.48 8.56 5.14
N PHE A 327 15.86 8.83 6.29
CA PHE A 327 14.41 8.92 6.40
C PHE A 327 13.88 10.25 6.98
N ASN A 328 14.75 11.16 7.46
CA ASN A 328 14.44 12.49 8.04
C ASN A 328 13.33 12.47 9.13
N ALA A 329 13.20 11.35 9.82
CA ALA A 329 12.22 11.22 10.89
C ALA A 329 12.86 10.46 12.05
N PRO A 330 12.96 11.05 13.24
CA PRO A 330 13.48 10.37 14.43
C PRO A 330 12.73 9.07 14.73
N GLU A 331 11.47 9.04 14.35
CA GLU A 331 10.57 7.89 14.51
C GLU A 331 10.83 6.74 13.51
N SER A 332 11.71 6.94 12.51
CA SER A 332 12.13 5.89 11.58
C SER A 332 13.16 4.95 12.18
N LEU A 333 13.64 5.24 13.39
CA LEU A 333 14.48 4.33 14.16
C LEU A 333 13.61 3.45 15.07
N ILE A 334 13.54 2.17 14.76
CA ILE A 334 12.92 1.15 15.60
C ILE A 334 14.01 0.48 16.40
N ARG A 335 14.11 0.77 17.69
CA ARG A 335 15.10 0.16 18.59
C ARG A 335 14.45 -0.98 19.38
N LEU A 336 15.14 -2.11 19.42
CA LEU A 336 14.84 -3.27 20.22
C LEU A 336 16.10 -3.64 21.03
N ASP A 337 15.99 -3.56 22.36
CA ASP A 337 17.04 -3.96 23.26
C ASP A 337 16.94 -5.46 23.51
N MET A 338 17.97 -6.21 23.12
CA MET A 338 17.94 -7.67 23.20
C MET A 338 18.03 -8.20 24.64
N SER A 339 18.37 -7.36 25.61
CA SER A 339 18.27 -7.71 27.01
C SER A 339 16.82 -7.96 27.47
N GLU A 340 15.82 -7.40 26.78
CA GLU A 340 14.41 -7.66 27.03
C GLU A 340 13.91 -8.97 26.33
N PHE A 341 14.74 -9.57 25.50
CA PHE A 341 14.40 -10.73 24.66
C PHE A 341 15.28 -11.97 24.97
N MET A 342 15.65 -12.12 26.22
CA MET A 342 16.47 -13.25 26.70
C MET A 342 15.68 -14.54 26.89
N GLU A 343 14.36 -14.47 27.04
CA GLU A 343 13.51 -15.60 27.32
C GLU A 343 12.90 -16.22 26.05
N LYS A 344 12.59 -17.52 26.10
CA LYS A 344 12.00 -18.25 24.97
C LYS A 344 10.68 -17.64 24.46
N HIS A 345 9.87 -17.10 25.35
CA HIS A 345 8.58 -16.46 24.99
C HIS A 345 8.74 -15.08 24.33
N SER A 346 9.93 -14.55 24.28
CA SER A 346 10.19 -13.23 23.70
C SER A 346 9.97 -13.18 22.19
N VAL A 347 10.00 -14.31 21.48
CA VAL A 347 9.68 -14.38 20.04
C VAL A 347 8.25 -13.91 19.77
N SER A 348 7.29 -14.28 20.62
CA SER A 348 5.90 -13.85 20.48
C SER A 348 5.72 -12.35 20.62
N ARG A 349 6.59 -11.65 21.34
CA ARG A 349 6.60 -10.18 21.42
C ARG A 349 7.08 -9.55 20.11
N ILE A 350 7.93 -10.23 19.34
CA ILE A 350 8.45 -9.73 18.05
C ILE A 350 7.44 -9.95 16.93
N VAL A 351 6.89 -11.18 16.82
CA VAL A 351 6.07 -11.63 15.68
C VAL A 351 4.58 -11.63 16.01
N GLY A 352 4.21 -11.68 17.30
CA GLY A 352 2.85 -11.86 17.81
C GLY A 352 2.65 -13.25 18.41
N SER A 353 1.62 -13.42 19.25
CA SER A 353 1.26 -14.69 19.89
C SER A 353 0.42 -15.55 18.95
N PRO A 354 0.70 -16.87 18.83
CA PRO A 354 -0.15 -17.78 18.03
C PRO A 354 -1.60 -17.84 18.54
N PRO A 355 -2.57 -18.24 17.68
CA PRO A 355 -3.95 -18.43 18.08
C PRO A 355 -4.08 -19.35 19.31
N GLY A 356 -4.87 -18.92 20.29
CA GLY A 356 -5.13 -19.69 21.51
C GLY A 356 -4.18 -19.41 22.68
N TYR A 357 -3.18 -18.53 22.53
CA TYR A 357 -2.32 -18.08 23.63
C TYR A 357 -2.74 -16.70 24.13
N VAL A 358 -2.44 -16.42 25.41
CA VAL A 358 -2.66 -15.11 26.02
C VAL A 358 -1.86 -14.06 25.24
N GLY A 359 -2.52 -12.95 24.85
CA GLY A 359 -1.90 -11.88 24.05
C GLY A 359 -2.02 -12.10 22.53
N TYR A 360 -2.86 -12.99 22.05
CA TYR A 360 -3.13 -13.17 20.59
C TYR A 360 -3.64 -11.90 19.91
N ASP A 361 -4.45 -11.09 20.61
CA ASP A 361 -4.97 -9.82 20.10
C ASP A 361 -3.90 -8.72 20.04
N GLU A 362 -2.75 -8.92 20.70
CA GLU A 362 -1.61 -8.02 20.64
C GLU A 362 -0.73 -8.35 19.43
N ALA A 363 -0.67 -7.42 18.49
CA ALA A 363 0.23 -7.56 17.35
C ALA A 363 1.70 -7.57 17.79
N GLY A 364 2.56 -8.31 17.08
CA GLY A 364 3.99 -8.32 17.36
C GLY A 364 4.60 -6.92 17.29
N GLN A 365 5.44 -6.58 18.27
CA GLN A 365 6.01 -5.23 18.39
C GLN A 365 6.82 -4.81 17.16
N LEU A 366 7.60 -5.72 16.57
CA LEU A 366 8.39 -5.44 15.39
C LEU A 366 7.53 -5.46 14.14
N THR A 367 6.74 -6.51 13.95
CA THR A 367 5.93 -6.69 12.73
C THR A 367 4.93 -5.55 12.54
N GLU A 368 4.27 -5.10 13.59
CA GLU A 368 3.34 -3.98 13.52
C GLU A 368 4.04 -2.64 13.23
N LYS A 369 5.20 -2.39 13.87
CA LYS A 369 5.98 -1.17 13.61
C LYS A 369 6.47 -1.12 12.16
N ILE A 370 6.96 -2.24 11.61
CA ILE A 370 7.44 -2.32 10.22
C ILE A 370 6.27 -2.19 9.23
N ARG A 371 5.13 -2.82 9.51
CA ARG A 371 3.93 -2.68 8.67
C ARG A 371 3.46 -1.24 8.55
N ARG A 372 3.54 -0.48 9.66
CA ARG A 372 3.18 0.95 9.68
C ARG A 372 4.27 1.85 9.09
N LYS A 373 5.54 1.44 9.22
CA LYS A 373 6.72 2.22 8.78
C LYS A 373 7.72 1.30 8.05
N PRO A 374 7.44 0.92 6.80
CA PRO A 374 8.31 0.01 6.05
C PRO A 374 9.68 0.62 5.73
N TYR A 375 9.78 1.96 5.71
CA TYR A 375 11.02 2.71 5.53
C TYR A 375 11.58 3.08 6.90
N SER A 376 12.38 2.19 7.49
CA SER A 376 12.93 2.38 8.83
C SER A 376 14.31 1.75 8.99
N VAL A 377 15.04 2.22 10.00
CA VAL A 377 16.23 1.54 10.50
C VAL A 377 15.83 0.74 11.73
N VAL A 378 16.07 -0.56 11.69
CA VAL A 378 15.80 -1.44 12.82
C VAL A 378 17.11 -1.72 13.54
N LEU A 379 17.20 -1.29 14.77
CA LEU A 379 18.36 -1.52 15.64
C LEU A 379 18.06 -2.64 16.64
N PHE A 380 18.80 -3.73 16.53
CA PHE A 380 18.88 -4.78 17.54
C PHE A 380 20.11 -4.52 18.42
N ASP A 381 19.88 -3.95 19.60
CA ASP A 381 20.96 -3.54 20.48
C ASP A 381 21.35 -4.72 21.40
N GLU A 382 22.67 -4.96 21.57
CA GLU A 382 23.25 -6.05 22.38
C GLU A 382 22.81 -7.45 21.94
N ILE A 383 23.00 -7.77 20.66
CA ILE A 383 22.50 -9.01 20.01
C ILE A 383 23.00 -10.30 20.72
N GLU A 384 24.13 -10.26 21.40
CA GLU A 384 24.68 -11.36 22.19
C GLU A 384 23.78 -11.79 23.36
N LYS A 385 22.82 -10.94 23.78
CA LYS A 385 21.86 -11.25 24.85
C LYS A 385 20.57 -11.92 24.34
N ALA A 386 20.34 -11.91 23.03
CA ALA A 386 19.11 -12.46 22.44
C ALA A 386 18.99 -13.97 22.63
N HIS A 387 17.77 -14.44 22.89
CA HIS A 387 17.48 -15.87 22.88
C HIS A 387 17.73 -16.46 21.48
N PRO A 388 18.22 -17.72 21.36
CA PRO A 388 18.49 -18.35 20.07
C PRO A 388 17.29 -18.38 19.11
N ASP A 389 16.07 -18.48 19.62
CA ASP A 389 14.86 -18.46 18.78
C ASP A 389 14.61 -17.07 18.15
N VAL A 390 15.00 -16.00 18.84
CA VAL A 390 14.99 -14.63 18.29
C VAL A 390 15.99 -14.51 17.14
N LEU A 391 17.18 -15.07 17.31
CA LEU A 391 18.19 -15.12 16.22
C LEU A 391 17.67 -15.89 15.01
N ASN A 392 16.90 -16.97 15.17
CA ASN A 392 16.29 -17.69 14.06
C ASN A 392 15.29 -16.81 13.27
N VAL A 393 14.47 -16.01 13.95
CA VAL A 393 13.57 -15.05 13.29
C VAL A 393 14.35 -13.98 12.52
N LEU A 394 15.45 -13.50 13.10
CA LEU A 394 16.33 -12.53 12.42
C LEU A 394 16.97 -13.12 11.17
N LEU A 395 17.42 -14.39 11.22
CA LEU A 395 17.93 -15.09 10.03
C LEU A 395 16.88 -15.13 8.92
N GLN A 396 15.65 -15.48 9.25
CA GLN A 396 14.57 -15.50 8.26
C GLN A 396 14.37 -14.11 7.63
N ILE A 397 14.38 -13.04 8.44
CA ILE A 397 14.29 -11.66 7.91
C ILE A 397 15.43 -11.35 6.95
N LEU A 398 16.67 -11.73 7.31
CA LEU A 398 17.85 -11.45 6.51
C LEU A 398 17.91 -12.28 5.21
N ASP A 399 17.38 -13.48 5.23
CA ASP A 399 17.41 -14.41 4.09
C ASP A 399 16.23 -14.22 3.13
N ASP A 400 15.01 -14.14 3.68
CA ASP A 400 13.79 -14.07 2.87
C ASP A 400 13.30 -12.64 2.65
N GLY A 401 13.82 -11.64 3.38
CA GLY A 401 13.36 -10.26 3.36
C GLY A 401 11.95 -10.07 3.92
N GLN A 402 11.32 -11.11 4.44
CA GLN A 402 9.95 -11.10 4.95
C GLN A 402 9.74 -12.12 6.07
N ILE A 403 8.77 -11.85 6.94
CA ILE A 403 8.28 -12.83 7.92
C ILE A 403 6.77 -12.85 7.93
N THR A 404 6.21 -13.96 8.41
CA THR A 404 4.76 -14.08 8.62
C THR A 404 4.45 -13.79 10.09
N ASP A 405 3.54 -12.84 10.34
CA ASP A 405 3.11 -12.53 11.71
C ASP A 405 2.14 -13.61 12.24
N ALA A 406 1.80 -13.52 13.53
CA ALA A 406 0.90 -14.48 14.18
C ALA A 406 -0.52 -14.51 13.59
N HIS A 407 -0.92 -13.48 12.86
CA HIS A 407 -2.20 -13.40 12.14
C HIS A 407 -2.11 -13.96 10.71
N GLY A 408 -0.98 -14.52 10.31
CA GLY A 408 -0.76 -15.05 8.96
C GLY A 408 -0.45 -14.01 7.90
N ARG A 409 -0.20 -12.74 8.29
CA ARG A 409 0.13 -11.67 7.35
C ARG A 409 1.62 -11.63 7.09
N LYS A 410 2.02 -11.46 5.83
CA LYS A 410 3.41 -11.27 5.44
C LYS A 410 3.83 -9.82 5.72
N VAL A 411 4.94 -9.66 6.41
CA VAL A 411 5.56 -8.37 6.72
C VAL A 411 6.88 -8.30 5.97
N ASN A 412 7.01 -7.30 5.09
CA ASN A 412 8.16 -7.11 4.21
C ASN A 412 9.19 -6.19 4.87
N PHE A 413 10.47 -6.59 4.84
CA PHE A 413 11.61 -5.86 5.39
C PHE A 413 12.57 -5.33 4.31
N GLU A 414 12.29 -5.52 3.04
CA GLU A 414 13.19 -5.14 1.92
C GLU A 414 13.63 -3.68 1.96
N ASN A 415 12.73 -2.79 2.40
CA ASN A 415 12.97 -1.37 2.49
C ASN A 415 13.58 -0.91 3.81
N THR A 416 13.85 -1.84 4.74
CA THR A 416 14.48 -1.54 6.03
C THR A 416 16.00 -1.64 5.95
N VAL A 417 16.66 -0.94 6.88
CA VAL A 417 18.09 -1.14 7.17
C VAL A 417 18.19 -1.81 8.53
N ILE A 418 18.73 -3.01 8.57
CA ILE A 418 18.87 -3.78 9.81
C ILE A 418 20.26 -3.56 10.37
N VAL A 419 20.33 -3.10 11.61
CA VAL A 419 21.60 -2.92 12.32
C VAL A 419 21.56 -3.71 13.61
N MET A 420 22.56 -4.54 13.83
CA MET A 420 22.80 -5.26 15.06
C MET A 420 24.02 -4.65 15.76
N THR A 421 23.96 -4.42 17.05
CA THR A 421 25.15 -4.01 17.83
C THR A 421 25.57 -5.11 18.76
N SER A 422 26.88 -5.22 18.98
CA SER A 422 27.46 -6.15 19.93
C SER A 422 28.66 -5.54 20.66
N ASN A 423 28.84 -5.91 21.90
CA ASN A 423 30.04 -5.61 22.71
C ASN A 423 30.99 -6.82 22.78
N ALA A 424 30.71 -7.91 22.06
CA ALA A 424 31.50 -9.13 22.08
C ALA A 424 32.96 -8.86 21.67
N GLY A 425 33.89 -9.46 22.41
CA GLY A 425 35.33 -9.32 22.18
C GLY A 425 35.98 -8.03 22.71
N SER A 426 35.17 -7.12 23.32
CA SER A 426 35.70 -5.87 23.89
C SER A 426 36.24 -6.00 25.32
N ASP A 427 35.86 -7.04 26.09
CA ASP A 427 36.09 -7.13 27.52
C ASP A 427 37.45 -7.75 27.94
N LYS A 428 38.33 -8.08 27.00
CA LYS A 428 39.62 -8.68 27.30
C LYS A 428 40.80 -7.94 26.66
N ALA A 429 41.11 -6.79 27.18
CA ALA A 429 42.47 -6.23 27.09
C ALA A 429 43.37 -6.89 28.13
N ALA A 430 43.54 -8.21 28.05
CA ALA A 430 44.56 -8.92 28.83
C ALA A 430 45.75 -9.22 27.91
N GLY A 431 46.90 -8.70 28.29
CA GLY A 431 48.13 -8.71 27.53
C GLY A 431 48.47 -10.02 26.83
N SER A 432 48.58 -9.91 25.54
CA SER A 432 49.25 -10.90 24.67
C SER A 432 50.63 -10.29 24.31
N VAL A 433 51.65 -10.82 24.92
CA VAL A 433 53.07 -10.59 24.55
C VAL A 433 53.35 -11.49 23.31
N GLY A 434 53.36 -10.88 22.15
CA GLY A 434 53.76 -11.57 20.93
C GLY A 434 53.98 -10.57 19.78
N PHE A 435 55.13 -10.64 19.15
CA PHE A 435 55.74 -9.62 18.29
C PHE A 435 55.38 -9.70 16.82
N ASP A 436 54.28 -10.35 16.33
CA ASP A 436 54.17 -10.69 14.93
C ASP A 436 52.90 -10.34 14.17
N LYS A 437 52.00 -9.55 14.74
CA LYS A 437 50.82 -9.03 13.97
C LYS A 437 50.50 -7.60 14.39
N SER A 438 50.09 -6.74 13.45
CA SER A 438 49.64 -5.41 13.77
C SER A 438 48.48 -5.45 14.80
N ALA A 439 48.44 -4.54 15.76
CA ALA A 439 47.44 -4.50 16.82
C ALA A 439 46.00 -4.49 16.28
N GLY A 440 45.82 -3.98 15.06
CA GLY A 440 44.52 -3.95 14.37
C GLY A 440 44.02 -5.32 13.87
N ASP A 441 44.93 -6.17 13.35
CA ASP A 441 44.53 -7.48 12.83
C ASP A 441 44.23 -8.50 13.93
N GLN A 442 44.96 -8.42 15.05
CA GLN A 442 44.65 -9.22 16.25
C GLN A 442 43.28 -8.86 16.85
N GLY A 443 42.92 -7.58 16.82
CA GLY A 443 41.59 -7.11 17.25
C GLY A 443 40.46 -7.69 16.39
N LYS A 444 40.62 -7.67 15.08
CA LYS A 444 39.64 -8.22 14.13
C LYS A 444 39.47 -9.74 14.30
N GLU A 445 40.56 -10.50 14.45
CA GLU A 445 40.49 -11.95 14.66
C GLU A 445 39.78 -12.33 15.96
N ARG A 446 40.01 -11.56 17.05
CA ARG A 446 39.32 -11.78 18.33
C ARG A 446 37.83 -11.49 18.25
N VAL A 447 37.45 -10.39 17.63
CA VAL A 447 36.06 -10.02 17.40
C VAL A 447 35.36 -11.09 16.56
N MET A 448 35.96 -11.53 15.47
CA MET A 448 35.41 -12.59 14.63
C MET A 448 35.26 -13.92 15.36
N LYS A 449 36.23 -14.26 16.24
CA LYS A 449 36.10 -15.45 17.08
C LYS A 449 34.96 -15.31 18.09
N ALA A 450 34.84 -14.19 18.77
CA ALA A 450 33.77 -13.92 19.71
C ALA A 450 32.37 -13.93 19.05
N LEU A 451 32.26 -13.40 17.81
CA LEU A 451 31.01 -13.47 17.06
C LEU A 451 30.62 -14.90 16.69
N ARG A 452 31.60 -15.73 16.32
CA ARG A 452 31.37 -17.17 15.99
C ARG A 452 30.93 -17.99 17.20
N ASP A 453 31.18 -17.55 18.42
CA ASP A 453 30.78 -18.27 19.63
C ASP A 453 29.26 -18.18 19.89
N PHE A 454 28.57 -17.16 19.41
CA PHE A 454 27.12 -17.01 19.62
C PHE A 454 26.30 -16.82 18.33
N LEU A 455 26.90 -16.33 17.23
CA LEU A 455 26.22 -16.23 15.95
C LEU A 455 26.51 -17.46 15.07
N ARG A 456 25.48 -17.94 14.39
CA ARG A 456 25.66 -18.99 13.39
C ARG A 456 26.47 -18.47 12.20
N PRO A 457 27.15 -19.35 11.45
CA PRO A 457 27.94 -18.97 10.27
C PRO A 457 27.15 -18.17 9.23
N GLU A 458 25.84 -18.41 9.14
CA GLU A 458 24.93 -17.75 8.19
C GLU A 458 24.79 -16.24 8.45
N PHE A 459 24.99 -15.78 9.70
CA PHE A 459 25.03 -14.33 10.03
C PHE A 459 26.33 -13.65 9.58
N ILE A 460 27.42 -14.42 9.47
CA ILE A 460 28.76 -13.86 9.26
C ILE A 460 29.13 -13.84 7.78
N ASN A 461 28.52 -14.71 7.00
CA ASN A 461 28.69 -14.84 5.55
C ASN A 461 27.78 -13.89 4.77
#